data_3a24c8ffe16f447d754af004dc623bc5
#
_entry.id   3a24c8ffe16f447d754af004dc623bc5
#
_cell.length_a   1.000
_cell.length_b   1.000
_cell.length_c   1.000
_cell.angle_alpha   90.00
_cell.angle_beta   90.00
_cell.angle_gamma   90.00
#
_symmetry.space_group_name_H-M   'P 1'
#
loop_
_entity.id
_entity.type
_entity.pdbx_description
1 polymer ?
#
loop_
_entity_poly.entity_id
_entity_poly.type
_entity_poly.pdbx_seq_one_letter_code
_entity_poly.pdbx_strand_id
1 'polypeptide(L)'
;MNKKLNDTREKILATAEQLIYQNGIHATGMDLLVKTSGVARKSIYRYFATKDDVAAAALNARDERWMHWFRTECDKGNTPQERILNMFTVLKGWFESEGFRGCAFINTAGEVGDPADPVRQIAKLHKQKLLDYTLELTSQLNIEQPSALAKQLLILMEGAITMSHVMGDYSAADSAREVAQLLLKQASH
;
A
#
# COMPACT_ATOMS: atom_id res chain seq x y z
N MET A 1 -4.22 32.88 4.63
CA MET A 1 -3.24 32.53 3.58
C MET A 1 -2.90 31.02 3.56
N ASN A 2 -2.91 30.35 4.71
CA ASN A 2 -2.55 28.90 4.81
C ASN A 2 -3.53 27.90 4.12
N LYS A 3 -4.86 28.08 4.19
CA LYS A 3 -5.84 27.10 3.68
C LYS A 3 -5.70 26.87 2.16
N LYS A 4 -5.64 27.94 1.37
CA LYS A 4 -5.50 27.86 -0.10
C LYS A 4 -4.17 27.25 -0.57
N LEU A 5 -3.11 27.37 0.23
CA LEU A 5 -1.81 26.77 -0.04
C LEU A 5 -1.85 25.26 0.23
N ASN A 6 -2.51 24.83 1.31
CA ASN A 6 -2.73 23.42 1.60
C ASN A 6 -3.61 22.76 0.52
N ASP A 7 -4.72 23.38 0.15
CA ASP A 7 -5.62 22.88 -0.90
C ASP A 7 -4.89 22.66 -2.23
N THR A 8 -3.95 23.56 -2.59
CA THR A 8 -3.15 23.41 -3.83
C THR A 8 -2.16 22.25 -3.74
N ARG A 9 -1.47 22.12 -2.60
CA ARG A 9 -0.53 21.02 -2.37
C ARG A 9 -1.25 19.66 -2.39
N GLU A 10 -2.36 19.55 -1.71
CA GLU A 10 -3.19 18.35 -1.67
C GLU A 10 -3.70 17.96 -3.07
N LYS A 11 -4.13 18.94 -3.86
CA LYS A 11 -4.55 18.72 -5.25
C LYS A 11 -3.41 18.16 -6.11
N ILE A 12 -2.21 18.69 -5.98
CA ILE A 12 -1.02 18.19 -6.69
C ILE A 12 -0.77 16.73 -6.30
N LEU A 13 -0.76 16.42 -5.00
CA LEU A 13 -0.48 15.08 -4.48
C LEU A 13 -1.54 14.07 -4.91
N ALA A 14 -2.83 14.40 -4.79
CA ALA A 14 -3.93 13.53 -5.20
C ALA A 14 -3.87 13.22 -6.70
N THR A 15 -3.58 14.25 -7.53
CA THR A 15 -3.44 14.05 -8.98
C THR A 15 -2.22 13.21 -9.31
N ALA A 16 -1.07 13.47 -8.69
CA ALA A 16 0.17 12.72 -8.91
C ALA A 16 -0.01 11.25 -8.50
N GLU A 17 -0.63 11.00 -7.35
CA GLU A 17 -0.92 9.64 -6.89
C GLU A 17 -1.81 8.88 -7.87
N GLN A 18 -2.89 9.50 -8.33
CA GLN A 18 -3.79 8.88 -9.30
C GLN A 18 -3.05 8.54 -10.60
N LEU A 19 -2.28 9.48 -11.15
CA LEU A 19 -1.54 9.27 -12.39
C LEU A 19 -0.47 8.19 -12.25
N ILE A 20 0.29 8.19 -11.14
CA ILE A 20 1.32 7.18 -10.86
C ILE A 20 0.66 5.80 -10.71
N TYR A 21 -0.46 5.71 -10.00
CA TYR A 21 -1.15 4.44 -9.80
C TYR A 21 -1.74 3.88 -11.09
N GLN A 22 -2.21 4.75 -11.99
CA GLN A 22 -2.82 4.36 -13.27
C GLN A 22 -1.79 4.06 -14.36
N ASN A 23 -0.71 4.84 -14.44
CA ASN A 23 0.18 4.83 -15.59
C ASN A 23 1.63 4.44 -15.25
N GLY A 24 2.00 4.40 -13.96
CA GLY A 24 3.36 4.24 -13.50
C GLY A 24 4.10 5.57 -13.34
N ILE A 25 5.27 5.49 -12.68
CA ILE A 25 6.11 6.66 -12.40
C ILE A 25 6.72 7.24 -13.68
N HIS A 26 7.23 6.37 -14.55
CA HIS A 26 7.91 6.82 -15.77
C HIS A 26 6.96 7.52 -16.74
N ALA A 27 5.72 7.03 -16.87
CA ALA A 27 4.70 7.65 -17.72
C ALA A 27 4.08 8.92 -17.11
N THR A 28 4.31 9.19 -15.84
CA THR A 28 3.77 10.37 -15.15
C THR A 28 4.77 11.53 -15.21
N GLY A 29 4.76 12.27 -16.33
CA GLY A 29 5.59 13.45 -16.52
C GLY A 29 4.98 14.72 -15.94
N MET A 30 5.80 15.79 -15.76
CA MET A 30 5.34 17.09 -15.25
C MET A 30 4.28 17.74 -16.15
N ASP A 31 4.35 17.54 -17.46
CA ASP A 31 3.33 18.09 -18.39
C ASP A 31 1.96 17.45 -18.16
N LEU A 32 1.94 16.13 -17.96
CA LEU A 32 0.71 15.40 -17.66
C LEU A 32 0.16 15.85 -16.29
N LEU A 33 1.01 16.00 -15.29
CA LEU A 33 0.62 16.47 -13.96
C LEU A 33 0.01 17.88 -14.01
N VAL A 34 0.66 18.81 -14.72
CA VAL A 34 0.15 20.19 -14.93
C VAL A 34 -1.22 20.18 -15.62
N LYS A 35 -1.32 19.42 -16.72
CA LYS A 35 -2.56 19.31 -17.51
C LYS A 35 -3.70 18.74 -16.66
N THR A 36 -3.45 17.67 -15.93
CA THR A 36 -4.49 16.96 -15.18
C THR A 36 -4.86 17.68 -13.89
N SER A 37 -3.88 18.22 -13.16
CA SER A 37 -4.15 18.95 -11.92
C SER A 37 -4.72 20.35 -12.16
N GLY A 38 -4.49 20.94 -13.35
CA GLY A 38 -4.80 22.34 -13.61
C GLY A 38 -3.98 23.34 -12.78
N VAL A 39 -2.92 22.87 -12.10
CA VAL A 39 -2.03 23.71 -11.32
C VAL A 39 -0.85 24.15 -12.20
N ALA A 40 -0.61 25.46 -12.25
CA ALA A 40 0.50 25.99 -13.06
C ALA A 40 1.84 25.39 -12.63
N ARG A 41 2.71 25.04 -13.60
CA ARG A 41 4.03 24.44 -13.39
C ARG A 41 4.86 25.20 -12.34
N LYS A 42 4.90 26.54 -12.42
CA LYS A 42 5.59 27.40 -11.44
C LYS A 42 5.07 27.18 -10.00
N SER A 43 3.77 26.93 -9.86
CA SER A 43 3.17 26.65 -8.54
C SER A 43 3.57 25.29 -8.01
N ILE A 44 3.68 24.26 -8.87
CA ILE A 44 4.15 22.93 -8.46
C ILE A 44 5.59 23.02 -7.95
N TYR A 45 6.49 23.68 -8.68
CA TYR A 45 7.89 23.86 -8.27
C TYR A 45 8.09 24.70 -7.00
N ARG A 46 7.07 25.41 -6.53
CA ARG A 46 7.11 26.09 -5.22
C ARG A 46 6.97 25.11 -4.04
N TYR A 47 6.35 23.94 -4.28
CA TYR A 47 6.14 22.91 -3.25
C TYR A 47 7.14 21.75 -3.37
N PHE A 48 7.59 21.47 -4.58
CA PHE A 48 8.42 20.30 -4.88
C PHE A 48 9.53 20.71 -5.86
N ALA A 49 10.78 20.46 -5.48
CA ALA A 49 11.92 20.86 -6.31
C ALA A 49 12.02 20.04 -7.60
N THR A 50 11.64 18.77 -7.54
CA THR A 50 11.74 17.83 -8.67
C THR A 50 10.44 17.04 -8.87
N LYS A 51 10.34 16.35 -10.00
CA LYS A 51 9.27 15.37 -10.26
C LYS A 51 9.31 14.23 -9.23
N ASP A 52 10.50 13.79 -8.86
CA ASP A 52 10.68 12.67 -7.95
C ASP A 52 10.25 13.04 -6.52
N ASP A 53 10.43 14.30 -6.12
CA ASP A 53 9.88 14.82 -4.85
C ASP A 53 8.34 14.77 -4.83
N VAL A 54 7.70 15.09 -5.98
CA VAL A 54 6.24 14.97 -6.09
C VAL A 54 5.81 13.51 -5.95
N ALA A 55 6.48 12.61 -6.66
CA ALA A 55 6.19 11.18 -6.63
C ALA A 55 6.37 10.59 -5.22
N ALA A 56 7.48 10.90 -4.57
CA ALA A 56 7.77 10.48 -3.21
C ALA A 56 6.71 10.99 -2.22
N ALA A 57 6.36 12.27 -2.31
CA ALA A 57 5.34 12.86 -1.44
C ALA A 57 3.94 12.28 -1.68
N ALA A 58 3.58 12.01 -2.94
CA ALA A 58 2.30 11.40 -3.30
C ALA A 58 2.21 9.96 -2.77
N LEU A 59 3.27 9.17 -2.91
CA LEU A 59 3.34 7.81 -2.37
C LEU A 59 3.32 7.78 -0.84
N ASN A 60 3.98 8.71 -0.16
CA ASN A 60 3.89 8.82 1.30
C ASN A 60 2.45 9.11 1.75
N ALA A 61 1.77 10.06 1.11
CA ALA A 61 0.39 10.37 1.44
C ALA A 61 -0.56 9.18 1.17
N ARG A 62 -0.29 8.40 0.11
CA ARG A 62 -1.00 7.14 -0.16
C ARG A 62 -0.75 6.11 0.93
N ASP A 63 0.50 5.93 1.35
CA ASP A 63 0.88 4.98 2.40
C ASP A 63 0.12 5.26 3.71
N GLU A 64 0.12 6.51 4.15
CA GLU A 64 -0.58 6.92 5.37
C GLU A 64 -2.08 6.60 5.31
N ARG A 65 -2.75 6.95 4.21
CA ARG A 65 -4.18 6.69 4.04
C ARG A 65 -4.49 5.20 3.92
N TRP A 66 -3.70 4.46 3.12
CA TRP A 66 -3.92 3.04 2.89
C TRP A 66 -3.67 2.23 4.18
N MET A 67 -2.59 2.49 4.90
CA MET A 67 -2.28 1.83 6.17
C MET A 67 -3.33 2.14 7.24
N HIS A 68 -3.80 3.39 7.33
CA HIS A 68 -4.85 3.77 8.26
C HIS A 68 -6.16 3.01 7.94
N TRP A 69 -6.58 3.01 6.68
CA TRP A 69 -7.76 2.27 6.24
C TRP A 69 -7.62 0.77 6.51
N PHE A 70 -6.52 0.17 6.10
CA PHE A 70 -6.28 -1.26 6.24
C PHE A 70 -6.33 -1.70 7.71
N ARG A 71 -5.61 -1.01 8.59
CA ARG A 71 -5.65 -1.28 10.04
C ARG A 71 -7.05 -1.10 10.61
N THR A 72 -7.74 -0.03 10.27
CA THR A 72 -9.10 0.25 10.77
C THR A 72 -10.07 -0.86 10.40
N GLU A 73 -9.99 -1.37 9.17
CA GLU A 73 -10.86 -2.47 8.73
C GLU A 73 -10.49 -3.81 9.39
N CYS A 74 -9.21 -4.12 9.50
CA CYS A 74 -8.74 -5.34 10.15
C CYS A 74 -9.08 -5.36 11.65
N ASP A 75 -8.92 -4.24 12.33
CA ASP A 75 -9.13 -4.09 13.78
C ASP A 75 -10.60 -4.20 14.21
N LYS A 76 -11.54 -4.33 13.27
CA LYS A 76 -12.95 -4.68 13.58
C LYS A 76 -13.11 -6.10 14.14
N GLY A 77 -12.11 -6.97 14.00
CA GLY A 77 -12.08 -8.28 14.65
C GLY A 77 -11.95 -8.16 16.18
N ASN A 78 -12.64 -9.04 16.92
CA ASN A 78 -12.63 -9.03 18.38
C ASN A 78 -11.37 -9.66 18.98
N THR A 79 -10.74 -10.58 18.24
CA THR A 79 -9.53 -11.30 18.66
C THR A 79 -8.38 -11.07 17.70
N PRO A 80 -7.11 -11.27 18.14
CA PRO A 80 -5.96 -11.18 17.24
C PRO A 80 -6.08 -12.13 16.03
N GLN A 81 -6.60 -13.34 16.23
CA GLN A 81 -6.85 -14.30 15.16
C GLN A 81 -7.86 -13.76 14.13
N GLU A 82 -8.97 -13.18 14.58
CA GLU A 82 -9.98 -12.58 13.71
C GLU A 82 -9.38 -11.42 12.93
N ARG A 83 -8.58 -10.55 13.55
CA ARG A 83 -7.90 -9.42 12.89
C ARG A 83 -6.92 -9.90 11.81
N ILE A 84 -6.16 -10.96 12.08
CA ILE A 84 -5.27 -11.57 11.09
C ILE A 84 -6.07 -12.11 9.90
N LEU A 85 -7.17 -12.83 10.13
CA LEU A 85 -8.00 -13.36 9.06
C LEU A 85 -8.74 -12.25 8.30
N ASN A 86 -9.10 -11.16 8.98
CA ASN A 86 -9.68 -9.97 8.36
C ASN A 86 -8.73 -9.31 7.37
N MET A 87 -7.40 -9.40 7.54
CA MET A 87 -6.43 -8.86 6.58
C MET A 87 -6.74 -9.37 5.16
N PHE A 88 -7.04 -10.64 5.00
CA PHE A 88 -7.35 -11.25 3.70
C PHE A 88 -8.75 -10.88 3.20
N THR A 89 -9.72 -10.77 4.10
CA THR A 89 -11.09 -10.32 3.75
C THR A 89 -11.08 -8.87 3.27
N VAL A 90 -10.32 -8.01 3.94
CA VAL A 90 -10.13 -6.60 3.54
C VAL A 90 -9.43 -6.49 2.20
N LEU A 91 -8.39 -7.32 1.97
CA LEU A 91 -7.72 -7.39 0.68
C LEU A 91 -8.68 -7.82 -0.44
N LYS A 92 -9.53 -8.81 -0.21
CA LYS A 92 -10.54 -9.24 -1.20
C LYS A 92 -11.45 -8.08 -1.61
N GLY A 93 -12.02 -7.38 -0.64
CA GLY A 93 -12.84 -6.19 -0.92
C GLY A 93 -12.08 -5.09 -1.68
N TRP A 94 -10.79 -4.94 -1.41
CA TRP A 94 -9.94 -4.02 -2.18
C TRP A 94 -9.70 -4.51 -3.61
N PHE A 95 -9.47 -5.81 -3.84
CA PHE A 95 -9.31 -6.38 -5.18
C PHE A 95 -10.55 -6.20 -6.06
N GLU A 96 -11.74 -6.29 -5.45
CA GLU A 96 -13.03 -6.13 -6.10
C GLU A 96 -13.42 -4.63 -6.29
N SER A 97 -12.64 -3.71 -5.72
CA SER A 97 -12.94 -2.28 -5.82
C SER A 97 -12.64 -1.72 -7.20
N GLU A 98 -13.44 -0.72 -7.61
CA GLU A 98 -13.22 -0.02 -8.87
C GLU A 98 -11.83 0.62 -8.93
N GLY A 99 -11.14 0.42 -10.04
CA GLY A 99 -9.81 0.98 -10.27
C GLY A 99 -8.66 0.25 -9.56
N PHE A 100 -8.90 -0.97 -9.03
CA PHE A 100 -7.82 -1.79 -8.49
C PHE A 100 -6.75 -2.09 -9.56
N ARG A 101 -5.50 -1.81 -9.23
CA ARG A 101 -4.31 -2.04 -10.08
C ARG A 101 -3.12 -2.60 -9.27
N GLY A 102 -3.42 -3.42 -8.30
CA GLY A 102 -2.38 -4.02 -7.45
C GLY A 102 -1.81 -3.04 -6.41
N CYS A 103 -0.69 -3.42 -5.84
CA CYS A 103 0.01 -2.60 -4.86
C CYS A 103 0.84 -1.52 -5.55
N ALA A 104 0.52 -0.23 -5.31
CA ALA A 104 1.27 0.90 -5.84
C ALA A 104 2.78 0.84 -5.52
N PHE A 105 3.13 0.32 -4.36
CA PHE A 105 4.51 0.23 -3.89
C PHE A 105 5.30 -0.90 -4.57
N ILE A 106 4.66 -2.02 -4.88
CA ILE A 106 5.28 -3.08 -5.71
C ILE A 106 5.48 -2.56 -7.13
N ASN A 107 4.44 -1.93 -7.71
CA ASN A 107 4.48 -1.44 -9.07
C ASN A 107 5.60 -0.41 -9.25
N THR A 108 5.66 0.60 -8.36
CA THR A 108 6.71 1.62 -8.42
C THR A 108 8.10 1.07 -8.11
N ALA A 109 8.23 0.10 -7.20
CA ALA A 109 9.50 -0.57 -6.93
C ALA A 109 10.02 -1.37 -8.14
N GLY A 110 9.12 -1.88 -8.98
CA GLY A 110 9.49 -2.54 -10.24
C GLY A 110 10.00 -1.59 -11.31
N GLU A 111 9.59 -0.31 -11.28
CA GLU A 111 10.03 0.70 -12.24
C GLU A 111 11.36 1.37 -11.84
N VAL A 112 11.71 1.40 -10.55
CA VAL A 112 12.89 2.11 -10.04
C VAL A 112 13.96 1.12 -9.62
N GLY A 113 15.07 1.11 -10.36
CA GLY A 113 16.15 0.14 -10.17
C GLY A 113 17.09 0.43 -8.99
N ASP A 114 17.30 1.71 -8.63
CA ASP A 114 18.20 2.09 -7.53
C ASP A 114 17.52 1.88 -6.16
N PRO A 115 18.06 1.00 -5.29
CA PRO A 115 17.53 0.81 -3.95
C PRO A 115 17.60 2.06 -3.06
N ALA A 116 18.49 3.01 -3.34
CA ALA A 116 18.64 4.25 -2.59
C ALA A 116 17.66 5.35 -3.02
N ASP A 117 16.96 5.15 -4.14
CA ASP A 117 15.96 6.09 -4.63
C ASP A 117 14.86 6.34 -3.58
N PRO A 118 14.44 7.60 -3.35
CA PRO A 118 13.39 7.93 -2.38
C PRO A 118 12.10 7.13 -2.56
N VAL A 119 11.68 6.86 -3.80
CA VAL A 119 10.49 6.07 -4.11
C VAL A 119 10.65 4.61 -3.67
N ARG A 120 11.84 4.02 -3.91
CA ARG A 120 12.16 2.66 -3.43
C ARG A 120 12.19 2.59 -1.92
N GLN A 121 12.71 3.62 -1.25
CA GLN A 121 12.72 3.69 0.22
C GLN A 121 11.29 3.77 0.79
N ILE A 122 10.38 4.51 0.16
CA ILE A 122 8.98 4.58 0.58
C ILE A 122 8.30 3.22 0.38
N ALA A 123 8.54 2.53 -0.74
CA ALA A 123 8.01 1.19 -0.97
C ALA A 123 8.49 0.20 0.11
N LYS A 124 9.77 0.25 0.47
CA LYS A 124 10.35 -0.55 1.56
C LYS A 124 9.69 -0.24 2.90
N LEU A 125 9.52 1.05 3.23
CA LEU A 125 8.89 1.48 4.48
C LEU A 125 7.43 1.01 4.57
N HIS A 126 6.67 1.08 3.48
CA HIS A 126 5.32 0.55 3.42
C HIS A 126 5.28 -0.96 3.76
N LYS A 127 6.16 -1.75 3.16
CA LYS A 127 6.24 -3.19 3.45
C LYS A 127 6.67 -3.48 4.88
N GLN A 128 7.57 -2.66 5.42
CA GLN A 128 7.94 -2.75 6.84
C GLN A 128 6.76 -2.47 7.76
N LYS A 129 5.98 -1.43 7.50
CA LYS A 129 4.76 -1.11 8.28
C LYS A 129 3.72 -2.24 8.27
N LEU A 130 3.55 -2.91 7.12
CA LEU A 130 2.69 -4.10 7.03
C LEU A 130 3.23 -5.26 7.87
N LEU A 131 4.54 -5.51 7.80
CA LEU A 131 5.17 -6.54 8.61
C LEU A 131 5.05 -6.22 10.10
N ASP A 132 5.29 -4.97 10.50
CA ASP A 132 5.21 -4.53 11.90
C ASP A 132 3.77 -4.68 12.44
N TYR A 133 2.75 -4.31 11.66
CA TYR A 133 1.36 -4.52 12.04
C TYR A 133 1.00 -6.01 12.17
N THR A 134 1.47 -6.83 11.23
CA THR A 134 1.25 -8.28 11.30
C THR A 134 1.95 -8.88 12.51
N LEU A 135 3.17 -8.42 12.83
CA LEU A 135 3.92 -8.82 14.02
C LEU A 135 3.22 -8.37 15.32
N GLU A 136 2.67 -7.16 15.34
CA GLU A 136 1.86 -6.67 16.46
C GLU A 136 0.71 -7.64 16.77
N LEU A 137 0.01 -8.12 15.75
CA LEU A 137 -1.10 -9.07 15.92
C LEU A 137 -0.62 -10.47 16.32
N THR A 138 0.42 -11.00 15.66
CA THR A 138 0.94 -12.35 15.99
C THR A 138 1.60 -12.40 17.36
N SER A 139 2.16 -11.30 17.86
CA SER A 139 2.75 -11.21 19.21
C SER A 139 1.68 -11.23 20.32
N GLN A 140 0.42 -11.00 20.01
CA GLN A 140 -0.70 -11.15 20.95
C GLN A 140 -1.22 -12.58 21.03
N LEU A 141 -0.72 -13.47 20.15
CA LEU A 141 -1.00 -14.90 20.21
C LEU A 141 -0.01 -15.58 21.16
N ASN A 142 -0.47 -16.58 21.89
CA ASN A 142 0.41 -17.37 22.74
C ASN A 142 1.11 -18.46 21.90
N ILE A 143 2.11 -18.05 21.10
CA ILE A 143 2.85 -18.90 20.16
C ILE A 143 4.37 -18.70 20.31
N GLU A 144 5.17 -19.72 19.97
CA GLU A 144 6.62 -19.67 20.13
C GLU A 144 7.34 -18.72 19.15
N GLN A 145 6.82 -18.60 17.92
CA GLN A 145 7.53 -17.90 16.83
C GLN A 145 6.65 -16.85 16.12
N PRO A 146 6.21 -15.77 16.81
CA PRO A 146 5.33 -14.77 16.23
C PRO A 146 5.95 -14.06 15.02
N SER A 147 7.26 -13.81 15.00
CA SER A 147 7.96 -13.17 13.88
C SER A 147 8.01 -14.05 12.63
N ALA A 148 8.13 -15.37 12.77
CA ALA A 148 8.09 -16.29 11.64
C ALA A 148 6.69 -16.32 11.02
N LEU A 149 5.66 -16.42 11.86
CA LEU A 149 4.27 -16.39 11.41
C LEU A 149 3.94 -15.05 10.73
N ALA A 150 4.36 -13.92 11.27
CA ALA A 150 4.15 -12.61 10.66
C ALA A 150 4.72 -12.53 9.23
N LYS A 151 5.93 -13.03 9.02
CA LYS A 151 6.55 -13.09 7.68
C LYS A 151 5.80 -14.00 6.73
N GLN A 152 5.35 -15.17 7.19
CA GLN A 152 4.55 -16.11 6.38
C GLN A 152 3.23 -15.47 5.95
N LEU A 153 2.52 -14.81 6.85
CA LEU A 153 1.29 -14.09 6.56
C LEU A 153 1.51 -12.95 5.57
N LEU A 154 2.58 -12.19 5.70
CA LEU A 154 2.92 -11.14 4.73
C LEU A 154 3.20 -11.73 3.35
N ILE A 155 3.91 -12.85 3.24
CA ILE A 155 4.17 -13.54 1.96
C ILE A 155 2.84 -13.96 1.30
N LEU A 156 1.89 -14.49 2.08
CA LEU A 156 0.56 -14.84 1.57
C LEU A 156 -0.20 -13.62 1.04
N MET A 157 -0.15 -12.49 1.76
CA MET A 157 -0.78 -11.24 1.33
C MET A 157 -0.18 -10.75 0.01
N GLU A 158 1.14 -10.73 -0.11
CA GLU A 158 1.85 -10.27 -1.31
C GLU A 158 1.56 -11.19 -2.50
N GLY A 159 1.48 -12.50 -2.27
CA GLY A 159 1.06 -13.48 -3.28
C GLY A 159 -0.36 -13.24 -3.76
N ALA A 160 -1.31 -13.05 -2.85
CA ALA A 160 -2.71 -12.76 -3.19
C ALA A 160 -2.85 -11.46 -3.99
N ILE A 161 -2.16 -10.38 -3.59
CA ILE A 161 -2.15 -9.11 -4.30
C ILE A 161 -1.63 -9.29 -5.73
N THR A 162 -0.53 -10.04 -5.90
CA THR A 162 0.09 -10.25 -7.20
C THR A 162 -0.81 -11.09 -8.12
N MET A 163 -1.37 -12.20 -7.62
CA MET A 163 -2.29 -13.04 -8.39
C MET A 163 -3.54 -12.27 -8.81
N SER A 164 -4.12 -11.50 -7.90
CA SER A 164 -5.30 -10.69 -8.22
C SER A 164 -5.00 -9.62 -9.26
N HIS A 165 -3.83 -8.99 -9.19
CA HIS A 165 -3.46 -7.93 -10.13
C HIS A 165 -3.07 -8.46 -11.51
N VAL A 166 -2.26 -9.52 -11.55
CA VAL A 166 -1.66 -10.02 -12.81
C VAL A 166 -2.61 -10.99 -13.52
N MET A 167 -3.31 -11.84 -12.77
CA MET A 167 -4.16 -12.90 -13.33
C MET A 167 -5.65 -12.55 -13.31
N GLY A 168 -6.05 -11.47 -12.61
CA GLY A 168 -7.47 -11.13 -12.41
C GLY A 168 -8.18 -12.10 -11.45
N ASP A 169 -7.43 -12.89 -10.68
CA ASP A 169 -7.98 -13.89 -9.76
C ASP A 169 -8.18 -13.27 -8.35
N TYR A 170 -9.35 -12.72 -8.11
CA TYR A 170 -9.69 -12.15 -6.81
C TYR A 170 -9.93 -13.21 -5.73
N SER A 171 -10.13 -14.49 -6.11
CA SER A 171 -10.25 -15.60 -5.15
C SER A 171 -8.93 -15.96 -4.49
N ALA A 172 -7.81 -15.42 -4.98
CA ALA A 172 -6.49 -15.56 -4.34
C ALA A 172 -6.47 -15.09 -2.88
N ALA A 173 -7.30 -14.11 -2.52
CA ALA A 173 -7.46 -13.67 -1.14
C ALA A 173 -8.10 -14.75 -0.26
N ASP A 174 -9.10 -15.47 -0.77
CA ASP A 174 -9.77 -16.57 -0.05
C ASP A 174 -8.79 -17.72 0.16
N SER A 175 -8.06 -18.12 -0.89
CA SER A 175 -7.02 -19.15 -0.81
C SER A 175 -5.92 -18.80 0.19
N ALA A 176 -5.44 -17.54 0.18
CA ALA A 176 -4.45 -17.06 1.15
C ALA A 176 -5.01 -17.08 2.58
N ARG A 177 -6.28 -16.72 2.77
CA ARG A 177 -6.96 -16.76 4.06
C ARG A 177 -7.06 -18.19 4.61
N GLU A 178 -7.39 -19.18 3.75
CA GLU A 178 -7.43 -20.59 4.14
C GLU A 178 -6.07 -21.07 4.63
N VAL A 179 -4.99 -20.74 3.90
CA VAL A 179 -3.62 -21.08 4.32
C VAL A 179 -3.24 -20.37 5.64
N ALA A 180 -3.59 -19.09 5.79
CA ALA A 180 -3.39 -18.37 7.05
C ALA A 180 -4.10 -19.03 8.22
N GLN A 181 -5.31 -19.56 8.02
CA GLN A 181 -6.06 -20.30 9.04
C GLN A 181 -5.38 -21.62 9.44
N LEU A 182 -4.77 -22.31 8.49
CA LEU A 182 -3.97 -23.52 8.78
C LEU A 182 -2.72 -23.18 9.58
N LEU A 183 -1.99 -22.11 9.20
CA LEU A 183 -0.81 -21.64 9.93
C LEU A 183 -1.15 -21.23 11.37
N LEU A 184 -2.25 -20.52 11.58
CA LEU A 184 -2.73 -20.14 12.92
C LEU A 184 -3.05 -21.37 13.79
N LYS A 185 -3.70 -22.39 13.23
CA LYS A 185 -3.98 -23.65 13.94
C LYS A 185 -2.69 -24.38 14.32
N GLN A 186 -1.73 -24.48 13.39
CA GLN A 186 -0.46 -25.15 13.63
C GLN A 186 0.38 -24.44 14.69
N ALA A 187 0.38 -23.10 14.70
CA ALA A 187 1.14 -22.30 15.64
C ALA A 187 0.59 -22.35 17.08
N SER A 188 -0.68 -22.75 17.25
CA SER A 188 -1.35 -22.84 18.56
C SER A 188 -1.14 -24.20 19.26
N HIS A 189 -0.41 -25.11 18.64
CA HIS A 189 -0.02 -26.43 19.15
C HIS A 189 1.46 -26.52 19.41
#